data_23ae912a16faed422750c2bc98931e7c
#
_entry.id   23ae912a16faed422750c2bc98931e7c
#
_cell.length_a   1.000
_cell.length_b   1.000
_cell.length_c   1.000
_cell.angle_alpha   90.00
_cell.angle_beta   90.00
_cell.angle_gamma   90.00
#
_symmetry.space_group_name_H-M   'P 1'
#
loop_
_entity.id
_entity.type
_entity.pdbx_description
1 polymer ?
#
loop_
_entity_poly.entity_id
_entity_poly.type
_entity_poly.pdbx_seq_one_letter_code
_entity_poly.pdbx_strand_id
1 'polypeptide(L)'
;MQKKDKESIFLENYLTDFSNLIKPNQNIVNKLIKVRNIFLKTSKKNGKILIFGNGGSSAIASHVSVDLTKNAKIRTVNFNEADLITCFSNDYGYEKWVEKAVEFYADKNDTLVLISSSGKSKNMINACKTAKKRKINAISFTGHSYNNPLSKISDLSLWVGSKAYNFIENTHQIWLLTVCDLIIGKREYPAKKN
;
A
#
# COMPACT_ATOMS: atom_id res chain seq x y z
N MET A 1 -1.33 39.71 22.12
CA MET A 1 -1.27 38.51 21.25
C MET A 1 -0.20 38.70 20.21
N GLN A 2 0.89 37.92 20.26
CA GLN A 2 1.92 37.95 19.23
C GLN A 2 1.32 37.54 17.90
N LYS A 3 1.56 38.32 16.84
CA LYS A 3 1.14 38.01 15.48
C LYS A 3 1.93 36.79 15.02
N LYS A 4 1.28 35.63 14.84
CA LYS A 4 1.93 34.43 14.30
C LYS A 4 2.55 34.76 12.94
N ASP A 5 3.77 34.31 12.72
CA ASP A 5 4.42 34.44 11.43
C ASP A 5 3.78 33.50 10.39
N LYS A 6 4.08 33.74 9.10
CA LYS A 6 3.48 32.98 8.00
C LYS A 6 3.87 31.49 8.02
N GLU A 7 5.08 31.18 8.51
CA GLU A 7 5.58 29.78 8.58
C GLU A 7 4.88 29.01 9.66
N SER A 8 4.67 29.60 10.84
CA SER A 8 3.89 28.99 11.92
C SER A 8 2.46 28.70 11.50
N ILE A 9 1.82 29.63 10.81
CA ILE A 9 0.46 29.44 10.27
C ILE A 9 0.43 28.31 9.24
N PHE A 10 1.41 28.24 8.33
CA PHE A 10 1.50 27.17 7.35
C PHE A 10 1.63 25.79 8.02
N LEU A 11 2.54 25.67 8.99
CA LEU A 11 2.78 24.40 9.70
C LEU A 11 1.56 23.95 10.51
N GLU A 12 0.90 24.85 11.22
CA GLU A 12 -0.32 24.54 11.97
C GLU A 12 -1.43 24.05 11.05
N ASN A 13 -1.66 24.75 9.93
CA ASN A 13 -2.66 24.35 8.95
C ASN A 13 -2.32 22.99 8.33
N TYR A 14 -1.06 22.78 7.93
CA TYR A 14 -0.59 21.52 7.35
C TYR A 14 -0.86 20.34 8.29
N LEU A 15 -0.45 20.45 9.55
CA LEU A 15 -0.63 19.37 10.54
C LEU A 15 -2.11 19.17 10.89
N THR A 16 -2.88 20.24 10.95
CA THR A 16 -4.33 20.19 11.18
C THR A 16 -5.05 19.48 10.04
N ASP A 17 -4.75 19.85 8.80
CA ASP A 17 -5.34 19.26 7.60
C ASP A 17 -4.99 17.75 7.50
N PHE A 18 -3.74 17.41 7.78
CA PHE A 18 -3.32 16.02 7.81
C PHE A 18 -4.03 15.23 8.92
N SER A 19 -4.11 15.79 10.13
CA SER A 19 -4.85 15.19 11.25
C SER A 19 -6.33 14.94 10.90
N ASN A 20 -6.97 15.90 10.24
CA ASN A 20 -8.37 15.75 9.79
C ASN A 20 -8.52 14.65 8.74
N LEU A 21 -7.54 14.51 7.83
CA LEU A 21 -7.56 13.51 6.76
C LEU A 21 -7.50 12.07 7.31
N ILE A 22 -6.72 11.84 8.37
CA ILE A 22 -6.55 10.52 8.98
C ILE A 22 -7.58 10.18 10.06
N LYS A 23 -8.50 11.10 10.39
CA LYS A 23 -9.57 10.80 11.35
C LYS A 23 -10.35 9.55 10.95
N PRO A 24 -10.59 8.63 11.90
CA PRO A 24 -11.32 7.42 11.60
C PRO A 24 -12.76 7.72 11.18
N ASN A 25 -13.21 7.01 10.15
CA ASN A 25 -14.61 6.93 9.78
C ASN A 25 -14.99 5.46 9.54
N GLN A 26 -16.26 5.12 9.70
CA GLN A 26 -16.72 3.74 9.67
C GLN A 26 -16.39 3.03 8.34
N ASN A 27 -16.41 3.73 7.22
CA ASN A 27 -16.09 3.13 5.91
C ASN A 27 -14.62 2.69 5.85
N ILE A 28 -13.69 3.57 6.26
CA ILE A 28 -12.26 3.23 6.23
C ILE A 28 -11.93 2.15 7.27
N VAL A 29 -12.49 2.22 8.45
CA VAL A 29 -12.32 1.19 9.50
C VAL A 29 -12.75 -0.18 8.97
N ASN A 30 -13.92 -0.28 8.35
CA ASN A 30 -14.42 -1.52 7.76
C ASN A 30 -13.52 -2.04 6.64
N LYS A 31 -12.95 -1.14 5.81
CA LYS A 31 -12.02 -1.54 4.76
C LYS A 31 -10.68 -2.04 5.32
N LEU A 32 -10.14 -1.42 6.36
CA LEU A 32 -8.91 -1.88 7.02
C LEU A 32 -9.10 -3.26 7.67
N ILE A 33 -10.26 -3.51 8.28
CA ILE A 33 -10.63 -4.85 8.78
C ILE A 33 -10.69 -5.87 7.62
N LYS A 34 -11.24 -5.49 6.46
CA LYS A 34 -11.25 -6.37 5.28
C LYS A 34 -9.83 -6.68 4.79
N VAL A 35 -8.93 -5.68 4.74
CA VAL A 35 -7.51 -5.89 4.39
C VAL A 35 -6.88 -6.89 5.35
N ARG A 36 -7.01 -6.67 6.65
CA ARG A 36 -6.53 -7.59 7.70
C ARG A 36 -7.03 -9.02 7.49
N ASN A 37 -8.32 -9.19 7.22
CA ASN A 37 -8.93 -10.50 7.02
C ASN A 37 -8.40 -11.20 5.75
N ILE A 38 -8.17 -10.44 4.66
CA ILE A 38 -7.56 -10.96 3.44
C ILE A 38 -6.12 -11.41 3.73
N PHE A 39 -5.32 -10.63 4.44
CA PHE A 39 -3.94 -10.97 4.78
C PHE A 39 -3.86 -12.26 5.63
N LEU A 40 -4.71 -12.38 6.65
CA LEU A 40 -4.79 -13.60 7.46
C LEU A 40 -5.24 -14.82 6.63
N LYS A 41 -6.21 -14.65 5.73
CA LYS A 41 -6.66 -15.71 4.84
C LYS A 41 -5.56 -16.16 3.89
N THR A 42 -4.79 -15.22 3.34
CA THR A 42 -3.63 -15.49 2.48
C THR A 42 -2.59 -16.31 3.25
N SER A 43 -2.20 -15.87 4.43
CA SER A 43 -1.25 -16.57 5.29
C SER A 43 -1.72 -17.98 5.67
N LYS A 44 -2.99 -18.13 6.06
CA LYS A 44 -3.59 -19.44 6.39
C LYS A 44 -3.55 -20.44 5.23
N LYS A 45 -3.53 -19.94 3.99
CA LYS A 45 -3.43 -20.78 2.77
C LYS A 45 -1.98 -20.92 2.27
N ASN A 46 -1.00 -20.63 3.11
CA ASN A 46 0.42 -20.62 2.76
C ASN A 46 0.79 -19.66 1.60
N GLY A 47 -0.05 -18.69 1.28
CA GLY A 47 0.24 -17.62 0.35
C GLY A 47 1.16 -16.56 0.96
N LYS A 48 1.57 -15.61 0.13
CA LYS A 48 2.33 -14.41 0.50
C LYS A 48 1.64 -13.15 0.00
N ILE A 49 2.04 -12.01 0.54
CA ILE A 49 1.64 -10.70 0.03
C ILE A 49 2.73 -10.21 -0.91
N LEU A 50 2.36 -9.87 -2.15
CA LEU A 50 3.24 -9.13 -3.05
C LEU A 50 2.81 -7.67 -2.99
N ILE A 51 3.74 -6.77 -2.63
CA ILE A 51 3.43 -5.36 -2.43
C ILE A 51 4.31 -4.47 -3.31
N PHE A 52 3.70 -3.58 -4.07
CA PHE A 52 4.36 -2.72 -5.04
C PHE A 52 3.94 -1.26 -4.91
N GLY A 53 4.87 -0.37 -5.26
CA GLY A 53 4.67 1.07 -5.39
C GLY A 53 5.73 1.70 -6.27
N ASN A 54 5.57 2.96 -6.62
CA ASN A 54 6.60 3.77 -7.29
C ASN A 54 7.05 4.89 -6.34
N GLY A 55 8.32 5.28 -6.34
CA GLY A 55 8.84 6.38 -5.54
C GLY A 55 8.55 6.23 -4.04
N GLY A 56 7.89 7.21 -3.41
CA GLY A 56 7.50 7.15 -2.00
C GLY A 56 6.60 5.97 -1.68
N SER A 57 5.71 5.59 -2.60
CA SER A 57 4.89 4.38 -2.46
C SER A 57 5.73 3.09 -2.46
N SER A 58 6.88 3.07 -3.14
CA SER A 58 7.85 1.96 -3.09
C SER A 58 8.53 1.87 -1.72
N ALA A 59 8.90 3.01 -1.12
CA ALA A 59 9.45 3.06 0.23
C ALA A 59 8.44 2.50 1.27
N ILE A 60 7.16 2.86 1.14
CA ILE A 60 6.08 2.30 1.96
C ILE A 60 6.00 0.78 1.79
N ALA A 61 6.05 0.28 0.55
CA ALA A 61 6.01 -1.15 0.26
C ALA A 61 7.17 -1.89 0.95
N SER A 62 8.38 -1.34 0.94
CA SER A 62 9.55 -1.90 1.61
C SER A 62 9.36 -1.96 3.13
N HIS A 63 8.95 -0.85 3.76
CA HIS A 63 8.72 -0.81 5.20
C HIS A 63 7.65 -1.82 5.63
N VAL A 64 6.50 -1.79 4.98
CA VAL A 64 5.36 -2.66 5.29
C VAL A 64 5.70 -4.13 5.10
N SER A 65 6.49 -4.49 4.08
CA SER A 65 6.90 -5.87 3.84
C SER A 65 7.74 -6.45 4.98
N VAL A 66 8.63 -5.63 5.55
CA VAL A 66 9.43 -6.01 6.73
C VAL A 66 8.54 -6.23 7.95
N ASP A 67 7.63 -5.30 8.26
CA ASP A 67 6.79 -5.39 9.44
C ASP A 67 5.77 -6.53 9.37
N LEU A 68 5.12 -6.72 8.24
CA LEU A 68 4.23 -7.86 8.04
C LEU A 68 4.98 -9.19 8.19
N THR A 69 6.19 -9.32 7.62
CA THR A 69 6.97 -10.55 7.69
C THR A 69 7.55 -10.77 9.08
N LYS A 70 8.27 -9.78 9.63
CA LYS A 70 8.98 -9.91 10.90
C LYS A 70 8.03 -9.94 12.09
N ASN A 71 7.09 -8.98 12.14
CA ASN A 71 6.28 -8.73 13.33
C ASN A 71 4.92 -9.45 13.27
N ALA A 72 4.19 -9.33 12.18
CA ALA A 72 2.88 -9.96 12.00
C ALA A 72 2.94 -11.43 11.52
N LYS A 73 4.13 -11.96 11.18
CA LYS A 73 4.35 -13.33 10.71
C LYS A 73 3.58 -13.68 9.42
N ILE A 74 3.35 -12.69 8.59
CA ILE A 74 2.77 -12.86 7.25
C ILE A 74 3.86 -12.66 6.21
N ARG A 75 4.17 -13.69 5.46
CA ARG A 75 5.17 -13.62 4.37
C ARG A 75 4.79 -12.52 3.39
N THR A 76 5.62 -11.50 3.30
CA THR A 76 5.40 -10.36 2.41
C THR A 76 6.69 -10.05 1.68
N VAL A 77 6.59 -9.83 0.38
CA VAL A 77 7.73 -9.50 -0.48
C VAL A 77 7.42 -8.23 -1.28
N ASN A 78 8.43 -7.41 -1.46
CA ASN A 78 8.46 -6.34 -2.45
C ASN A 78 9.62 -6.64 -3.43
N PHE A 79 9.65 -5.96 -4.55
CA PHE A 79 10.62 -6.20 -5.61
C PHE A 79 11.29 -4.86 -5.96
N ASN A 80 11.85 -4.21 -4.95
CA ASN A 80 12.49 -2.89 -5.07
C ASN A 80 14.01 -2.99 -5.33
N GLU A 81 14.49 -4.16 -5.72
CA GLU A 81 15.88 -4.37 -6.15
C GLU A 81 16.11 -3.67 -7.49
N ALA A 82 17.18 -2.87 -7.54
CA ALA A 82 17.49 -2.06 -8.71
C ALA A 82 17.73 -2.89 -9.97
N ASP A 83 18.40 -4.03 -9.83
CA ASP A 83 18.70 -4.96 -10.93
C ASP A 83 17.43 -5.58 -11.50
N LEU A 84 16.47 -6.01 -10.67
CA LEU A 84 15.19 -6.54 -11.12
C LEU A 84 14.38 -5.46 -11.86
N ILE A 85 14.24 -4.27 -11.27
CA ILE A 85 13.49 -3.18 -11.88
C ILE A 85 14.10 -2.78 -13.22
N THR A 86 15.43 -2.63 -13.27
CA THR A 86 16.13 -2.20 -14.50
C THR A 86 16.09 -3.27 -15.57
N CYS A 87 16.32 -4.53 -15.24
CA CYS A 87 16.24 -5.66 -16.17
C CYS A 87 14.83 -5.77 -16.76
N PHE A 88 13.81 -5.88 -15.91
CA PHE A 88 12.43 -6.03 -16.40
C PHE A 88 11.93 -4.80 -17.15
N SER A 89 12.36 -3.60 -16.74
CA SER A 89 12.00 -2.38 -17.47
C SER A 89 12.68 -2.29 -18.82
N ASN A 90 13.94 -2.73 -18.94
CA ASN A 90 14.66 -2.78 -20.21
C ASN A 90 14.04 -3.78 -21.19
N ASP A 91 13.70 -4.97 -20.70
CA ASP A 91 13.27 -6.08 -21.55
C ASP A 91 11.78 -6.01 -21.92
N TYR A 92 10.93 -5.49 -21.01
CA TYR A 92 9.47 -5.51 -21.18
C TYR A 92 8.82 -4.12 -21.19
N GLY A 93 9.57 -3.07 -20.88
CA GLY A 93 9.09 -1.71 -20.68
C GLY A 93 8.65 -1.43 -19.23
N TYR A 94 8.86 -0.18 -18.78
CA TYR A 94 8.57 0.23 -17.41
C TYR A 94 7.10 0.01 -17.01
N GLU A 95 6.16 0.12 -17.92
CA GLU A 95 4.75 -0.11 -17.67
C GLU A 95 4.39 -1.59 -17.45
N LYS A 96 5.32 -2.52 -17.69
CA LYS A 96 5.10 -3.97 -17.56
C LYS A 96 5.95 -4.63 -16.49
N TRP A 97 6.95 -3.97 -15.91
CA TRP A 97 7.86 -4.63 -14.96
C TRP A 97 7.14 -5.24 -13.76
N VAL A 98 6.13 -4.56 -13.17
CA VAL A 98 5.33 -5.11 -12.06
C VAL A 98 4.45 -6.27 -12.53
N GLU A 99 3.86 -6.16 -13.73
CA GLU A 99 3.11 -7.26 -14.36
C GLU A 99 3.98 -8.50 -14.48
N LYS A 100 5.21 -8.35 -14.97
CA LYS A 100 6.17 -9.46 -15.11
C LYS A 100 6.60 -10.02 -13.76
N ALA A 101 6.84 -9.19 -12.77
CA ALA A 101 7.10 -9.66 -11.42
C ALA A 101 5.92 -10.51 -10.88
N VAL A 102 4.67 -10.09 -11.11
CA VAL A 102 3.49 -10.89 -10.75
C VAL A 102 3.42 -12.20 -11.54
N GLU A 103 3.75 -12.18 -12.83
CA GLU A 103 3.76 -13.40 -13.66
C GLU A 103 4.77 -14.45 -13.17
N PHE A 104 5.98 -14.02 -12.79
CA PHE A 104 7.07 -14.94 -12.40
C PHE A 104 7.00 -15.39 -10.94
N TYR A 105 6.54 -14.52 -10.03
CA TYR A 105 6.69 -14.75 -8.59
C TYR A 105 5.38 -15.00 -7.83
N ALA A 106 4.22 -14.74 -8.44
CA ALA A 106 2.95 -14.91 -7.74
C ALA A 106 2.41 -16.34 -7.85
N ASP A 107 1.94 -16.85 -6.71
CA ASP A 107 1.28 -18.15 -6.58
C ASP A 107 -0.24 -18.00 -6.43
N LYS A 108 -0.98 -19.11 -6.58
CA LYS A 108 -2.45 -19.14 -6.58
C LYS A 108 -3.12 -18.54 -5.34
N ASN A 109 -2.50 -18.64 -4.17
CA ASN A 109 -3.08 -18.21 -2.90
C ASN A 109 -2.55 -16.84 -2.44
N ASP A 110 -1.77 -16.17 -3.28
CA ASP A 110 -1.18 -14.88 -2.95
C ASP A 110 -2.22 -13.75 -2.99
N THR A 111 -1.83 -12.61 -2.43
CA THR A 111 -2.56 -11.35 -2.52
C THR A 111 -1.61 -10.28 -3.04
N LEU A 112 -2.06 -9.51 -4.02
CA LEU A 112 -1.35 -8.38 -4.57
C LEU A 112 -1.81 -7.08 -3.90
N VAL A 113 -0.87 -6.27 -3.43
CA VAL A 113 -1.09 -4.93 -2.89
C VAL A 113 -0.40 -3.90 -3.78
N LEU A 114 -1.15 -2.93 -4.27
CA LEU A 114 -0.71 -1.91 -5.20
C LEU A 114 -0.91 -0.52 -4.59
N ILE A 115 0.19 0.21 -4.39
CA ILE A 115 0.17 1.56 -3.83
C ILE A 115 0.44 2.54 -4.97
N SER A 116 -0.55 3.39 -5.28
CA SER A 116 -0.45 4.39 -6.36
C SER A 116 -1.26 5.63 -6.03
N SER A 117 -0.60 6.72 -5.62
CA SER A 117 -1.27 7.95 -5.21
C SER A 117 -2.23 8.49 -6.27
N SER A 118 -1.88 8.46 -7.54
CA SER A 118 -2.77 8.89 -8.64
C SER A 118 -3.79 7.82 -9.07
N GLY A 119 -3.51 6.54 -8.79
CA GLY A 119 -4.27 5.41 -9.33
C GLY A 119 -4.22 5.29 -10.86
N LYS A 120 -3.25 5.99 -11.52
CA LYS A 120 -3.10 6.03 -12.98
C LYS A 120 -1.80 5.40 -13.49
N SER A 121 -0.91 4.96 -12.62
CA SER A 121 0.37 4.35 -12.99
C SER A 121 0.14 3.08 -13.80
N LYS A 122 0.61 3.06 -15.06
CA LYS A 122 0.37 1.96 -16.00
C LYS A 122 0.89 0.62 -15.50
N ASN A 123 2.08 0.60 -14.88
CA ASN A 123 2.66 -0.61 -14.29
C ASN A 123 1.76 -1.22 -13.20
N MET A 124 1.13 -0.41 -12.34
CA MET A 124 0.19 -0.87 -11.32
C MET A 124 -1.13 -1.38 -11.92
N ILE A 125 -1.65 -0.69 -12.94
CA ILE A 125 -2.88 -1.10 -13.64
C ILE A 125 -2.66 -2.43 -14.37
N ASN A 126 -1.55 -2.60 -15.07
CA ASN A 126 -1.22 -3.84 -15.78
C ASN A 126 -1.06 -5.02 -14.79
N ALA A 127 -0.32 -4.82 -13.72
CA ALA A 127 -0.20 -5.82 -12.65
C ALA A 127 -1.55 -6.23 -12.04
N CYS A 128 -2.44 -5.26 -11.79
CA CYS A 128 -3.79 -5.54 -11.30
C CYS A 128 -4.60 -6.41 -12.28
N LYS A 129 -4.55 -6.09 -13.58
CA LYS A 129 -5.22 -6.89 -14.63
C LYS A 129 -4.67 -8.32 -14.67
N THR A 130 -3.37 -8.49 -14.55
CA THR A 130 -2.71 -9.81 -14.54
C THR A 130 -3.08 -10.60 -13.30
N ALA A 131 -3.10 -9.99 -12.11
CA ALA A 131 -3.58 -10.63 -10.89
C ALA A 131 -5.02 -11.15 -11.05
N LYS A 132 -5.91 -10.36 -11.64
CA LYS A 132 -7.29 -10.79 -11.91
C LYS A 132 -7.37 -11.98 -12.87
N LYS A 133 -6.62 -11.98 -13.97
CA LYS A 133 -6.54 -13.12 -14.89
C LYS A 133 -6.07 -14.40 -14.18
N ARG A 134 -5.15 -14.25 -13.22
CA ARG A 134 -4.61 -15.35 -12.40
C ARG A 134 -5.46 -15.70 -11.18
N LYS A 135 -6.60 -15.02 -10.97
CA LYS A 135 -7.51 -15.19 -9.82
C LYS A 135 -6.81 -14.92 -8.47
N ILE A 136 -5.89 -13.98 -8.45
CA ILE A 136 -5.20 -13.48 -7.26
C ILE A 136 -5.91 -12.22 -6.79
N ASN A 137 -6.22 -12.11 -5.49
CA ASN A 137 -6.84 -10.92 -4.93
C ASN A 137 -5.94 -9.68 -5.12
N ALA A 138 -6.50 -8.58 -5.61
CA ALA A 138 -5.81 -7.32 -5.78
C ALA A 138 -6.40 -6.23 -4.90
N ILE A 139 -5.58 -5.66 -4.02
CA ILE A 139 -5.93 -4.54 -3.14
C ILE A 139 -5.17 -3.32 -3.61
N SER A 140 -5.84 -2.17 -3.73
CA SER A 140 -5.20 -0.91 -4.09
C SER A 140 -5.34 0.14 -3.00
N PHE A 141 -4.27 0.94 -2.85
CA PHE A 141 -4.24 2.14 -2.04
C PHE A 141 -4.04 3.33 -2.99
N THR A 142 -5.02 4.23 -3.05
CA THR A 142 -5.06 5.31 -4.05
C THR A 142 -5.45 6.64 -3.43
N GLY A 143 -5.27 7.72 -4.19
CA GLY A 143 -5.70 9.08 -3.84
C GLY A 143 -6.23 9.81 -5.07
N HIS A 144 -6.05 11.14 -5.11
CA HIS A 144 -6.51 12.02 -6.18
C HIS A 144 -8.00 11.81 -6.51
N SER A 145 -8.32 11.26 -7.67
CA SER A 145 -9.70 10.99 -8.09
C SER A 145 -10.25 9.72 -7.44
N TYR A 146 -11.44 9.79 -6.86
CA TYR A 146 -12.13 8.64 -6.26
C TYR A 146 -12.30 7.49 -7.28
N ASN A 147 -12.72 7.82 -8.49
CA ASN A 147 -12.96 6.87 -9.58
C ASN A 147 -11.73 6.68 -10.48
N ASN A 148 -10.52 6.58 -9.90
CA ASN A 148 -9.31 6.36 -10.70
C ASN A 148 -9.28 4.95 -11.33
N PRO A 149 -8.50 4.76 -12.42
CA PRO A 149 -8.48 3.49 -13.15
C PRO A 149 -8.12 2.27 -12.29
N LEU A 150 -7.16 2.41 -11.36
CA LEU A 150 -6.73 1.30 -10.51
C LEU A 150 -7.80 0.91 -9.50
N SER A 151 -8.47 1.89 -8.88
CA SER A 151 -9.54 1.63 -7.90
C SER A 151 -10.72 0.88 -8.51
N LYS A 152 -11.04 1.15 -9.79
CA LYS A 152 -12.16 0.51 -10.51
C LYS A 152 -11.95 -0.98 -10.80
N ILE A 153 -10.71 -1.42 -10.92
CA ILE A 153 -10.39 -2.81 -11.29
C ILE A 153 -9.92 -3.66 -10.11
N SER A 154 -9.60 -3.05 -8.96
CA SER A 154 -9.17 -3.75 -7.76
C SER A 154 -10.35 -4.41 -7.04
N ASP A 155 -10.11 -5.54 -6.38
CA ASP A 155 -11.14 -6.24 -5.58
C ASP A 155 -11.50 -5.48 -4.30
N LEU A 156 -10.52 -4.75 -3.75
CA LEU A 156 -10.71 -3.82 -2.64
C LEU A 156 -9.85 -2.59 -2.88
N SER A 157 -10.45 -1.40 -2.77
CA SER A 157 -9.71 -0.14 -2.91
C SER A 157 -9.90 0.75 -1.68
N LEU A 158 -8.78 1.24 -1.14
CA LEU A 158 -8.73 2.26 -0.11
C LEU A 158 -8.30 3.57 -0.77
N TRP A 159 -9.13 4.59 -0.64
CA TRP A 159 -8.91 5.88 -1.30
C TRP A 159 -8.75 7.00 -0.27
N VAL A 160 -7.77 7.87 -0.50
CA VAL A 160 -7.49 9.08 0.29
C VAL A 160 -8.00 10.30 -0.43
N GLY A 161 -8.87 11.07 0.20
CA GLY A 161 -9.49 12.28 -0.34
C GLY A 161 -8.55 13.48 -0.41
N SER A 162 -7.39 13.35 -1.07
CA SER A 162 -6.40 14.40 -1.20
C SER A 162 -5.77 14.38 -2.60
N LYS A 163 -5.16 15.52 -3.00
CA LYS A 163 -4.28 15.65 -4.17
C LYS A 163 -2.82 15.88 -3.78
N ALA A 164 -2.55 16.11 -2.50
CA ALA A 164 -1.20 16.29 -1.97
C ALA A 164 -0.49 14.95 -1.81
N TYR A 165 0.60 14.72 -2.54
CA TYR A 165 1.32 13.45 -2.53
C TYR A 165 1.74 13.03 -1.13
N ASN A 166 2.36 13.92 -0.35
CA ASN A 166 2.82 13.61 1.00
C ASN A 166 1.65 13.21 1.93
N PHE A 167 0.48 13.84 1.79
CA PHE A 167 -0.71 13.48 2.58
C PHE A 167 -1.21 12.09 2.21
N ILE A 168 -1.27 11.78 0.92
CA ILE A 168 -1.72 10.47 0.43
C ILE A 168 -0.75 9.37 0.86
N GLU A 169 0.54 9.55 0.64
CA GLU A 169 1.57 8.56 0.93
C GLU A 169 1.67 8.29 2.44
N ASN A 170 1.72 9.32 3.27
CA ASN A 170 1.72 9.13 4.72
C ASN A 170 0.44 8.46 5.23
N THR A 171 -0.72 8.78 4.66
CA THR A 171 -1.98 8.11 4.99
C THR A 171 -1.94 6.62 4.61
N HIS A 172 -1.45 6.28 3.41
CA HIS A 172 -1.28 4.88 3.00
C HIS A 172 -0.36 4.12 3.95
N GLN A 173 0.75 4.73 4.36
CA GLN A 173 1.67 4.13 5.32
C GLN A 173 1.02 3.90 6.68
N ILE A 174 0.33 4.90 7.23
CA ILE A 174 -0.41 4.78 8.49
C ILE A 174 -1.42 3.65 8.42
N TRP A 175 -2.23 3.58 7.35
CA TRP A 175 -3.25 2.55 7.20
C TRP A 175 -2.66 1.14 7.12
N LEU A 176 -1.58 0.94 6.36
CA LEU A 176 -0.93 -0.36 6.22
C LEU A 176 -0.26 -0.81 7.51
N LEU A 177 0.44 0.09 8.22
CA LEU A 177 1.05 -0.22 9.51
C LEU A 177 -0.02 -0.46 10.59
N THR A 178 -1.14 0.28 10.58
CA THR A 178 -2.29 -0.01 11.46
C THR A 178 -2.85 -1.41 11.22
N VAL A 179 -2.91 -1.88 9.97
CA VAL A 179 -3.30 -3.26 9.67
C VAL A 179 -2.28 -4.26 10.24
N CYS A 180 -0.99 -3.96 10.19
CA CYS A 180 0.05 -4.79 10.79
C CYS A 180 -0.16 -4.91 12.31
N ASP A 181 -0.33 -3.77 13.02
CA ASP A 181 -0.58 -3.75 14.45
C ASP A 181 -1.90 -4.45 14.84
N LEU A 182 -2.93 -4.32 14.01
CA LEU A 182 -4.21 -5.02 14.20
C LEU A 182 -4.06 -6.55 14.09
N ILE A 183 -3.16 -7.03 13.24
CA ILE A 183 -2.84 -8.47 13.13
C ILE A 183 -2.06 -8.94 14.35
N ILE A 184 -1.10 -8.15 14.83
CA ILE A 184 -0.31 -8.42 16.03
C ILE A 184 -1.19 -8.36 17.30
N GLY A 185 -2.24 -7.56 17.29
CA GLY A 185 -3.17 -7.33 18.41
C GLY A 185 -2.71 -6.27 19.41
N LYS A 186 -1.63 -5.54 19.14
CA LYS A 186 -1.10 -4.47 20.00
C LYS A 186 -0.21 -3.51 19.21
N ARG A 187 -0.04 -2.29 19.72
CA ARG A 187 0.79 -1.23 19.12
C ARG A 187 2.24 -1.25 19.65
N GLU A 188 2.43 -1.73 20.87
CA GLU A 188 3.73 -1.77 21.53
C GLU A 188 4.22 -3.21 21.63
N TYR A 189 5.36 -3.49 21.04
CA TYR A 189 5.99 -4.82 21.04
C TYR A 189 7.52 -4.68 20.97
N PRO A 190 8.27 -5.60 21.60
CA PRO A 190 9.73 -5.52 21.61
C PRO A 190 10.30 -5.76 20.21
N ALA A 191 11.37 -5.03 19.88
CA ALA A 191 12.07 -5.19 18.59
C ALA A 191 12.74 -6.57 18.46
N LYS A 192 13.11 -7.20 19.59
CA LYS A 192 13.60 -8.59 19.67
C LYS A 192 12.63 -9.39 20.54
N LYS A 193 12.28 -10.60 20.12
CA LYS A 193 11.79 -11.63 21.03
C LYS A 193 13.03 -12.27 21.64
N ASN A 194 13.18 -12.14 22.96
CA ASN A 194 14.10 -12.97 23.72
C ASN A 194 13.68 -14.43 23.62
#